data_fbeec1ad278ae9951790ec60ae69f18a
#
_entry.id   fbeec1ad278ae9951790ec60ae69f18a
#
_cell.length_a   1.000
_cell.length_b   1.000
_cell.length_c   1.000
_cell.angle_alpha   90.00
_cell.angle_beta   90.00
_cell.angle_gamma   90.00
#
_symmetry.space_group_name_H-M   'P 1'
#
loop_
_entity.id
_entity.type
_entity.pdbx_description
1 polymer ?
#
loop_
_entity_poly.entity_id
_entity_poly.type
_entity_poly.pdbx_seq_one_letter_code
_entity_poly.pdbx_strand_id
1 'polypeptide(L)'
;KVVGAAVYKDTENVLPLFAMQAALGGVAFCASQEKTALILTGGEISAEWLLEQVSQIQRKAGQFVVFDLKNVIAELPIENRANCFDATVAAYLLNPLKSDYMYEDVAREQLGLMIDEKADGRTKACYEAYTAFAAKEPLENRLKDTKSWELFENIEMPLVFTLYEMEQNG
;
A
#
# COMPACT_ATOMS: atom_id res chain seq x y z
N LYS A 1 0.80 -15.80 4.90
CA LYS A 1 -0.46 -15.05 5.04
C LYS A 1 -0.34 -13.70 4.34
N VAL A 2 -1.38 -13.26 3.61
CA VAL A 2 -1.43 -11.95 2.96
C VAL A 2 -1.70 -10.87 4.00
N VAL A 3 -0.97 -9.77 3.94
CA VAL A 3 -1.18 -8.58 4.76
C VAL A 3 -1.26 -7.36 3.84
N GLY A 4 -2.40 -6.68 3.85
CA GLY A 4 -2.55 -5.36 3.23
C GLY A 4 -2.17 -4.28 4.23
N ALA A 5 -1.49 -3.24 3.77
CA ALA A 5 -1.09 -2.13 4.62
C ALA A 5 -1.27 -0.78 3.93
N ALA A 6 -1.49 0.25 4.72
CA ALA A 6 -1.58 1.63 4.25
C ALA A 6 -1.04 2.60 5.31
N VAL A 7 -0.37 3.64 4.84
CA VAL A 7 0.14 4.72 5.69
C VAL A 7 -0.98 5.73 5.93
N TYR A 8 -1.12 6.18 7.17
CA TYR A 8 -1.95 7.32 7.54
C TYR A 8 -1.05 8.49 7.95
N LYS A 9 -1.29 9.65 7.34
CA LYS A 9 -0.66 10.90 7.72
C LYS A 9 -1.72 11.86 8.23
N ASP A 10 -1.50 12.47 9.39
CA ASP A 10 -2.39 13.49 9.92
C ASP A 10 -2.16 14.80 9.16
N THR A 11 -3.06 15.08 8.21
CA THR A 11 -3.03 16.29 7.39
C THR A 11 -4.06 17.34 7.80
N GLU A 12 -4.86 17.08 8.82
CA GLU A 12 -5.97 17.98 9.21
C GLU A 12 -5.49 19.40 9.61
N ASN A 13 -4.27 19.49 10.17
CA ASN A 13 -3.68 20.76 10.61
C ASN A 13 -2.52 21.22 9.70
N VAL A 14 -2.37 20.63 8.51
CA VAL A 14 -1.28 20.94 7.59
C VAL A 14 -1.85 21.55 6.31
N LEU A 15 -1.24 22.63 5.84
CA LEU A 15 -1.63 23.23 4.55
C LEU A 15 -1.47 22.18 3.42
N PRO A 16 -2.39 22.14 2.45
CA PRO A 16 -2.36 21.14 1.37
C PRO A 16 -1.00 21.04 0.66
N LEU A 17 -0.30 22.15 0.53
CA LEU A 17 1.04 22.20 -0.05
C LEU A 17 2.07 21.36 0.72
N PHE A 18 1.89 21.18 2.01
CA PHE A 18 2.81 20.44 2.89
C PHE A 18 2.26 19.08 3.32
N ALA A 19 1.13 18.64 2.76
CA ALA A 19 0.50 17.37 3.13
C ALA A 19 1.43 16.16 2.96
N MET A 20 2.29 16.17 1.92
CA MET A 20 3.27 15.12 1.69
C MET A 20 4.40 15.09 2.72
N GLN A 21 4.63 16.19 3.43
CA GLN A 21 5.64 16.32 4.49
C GLN A 21 5.07 16.07 5.88
N ALA A 22 3.77 15.76 5.98
CA ALA A 22 3.13 15.46 7.24
C ALA A 22 3.80 14.26 7.92
N ALA A 23 3.89 14.31 9.25
CA ALA A 23 4.44 13.20 10.03
C ALA A 23 3.54 11.96 9.94
N LEU A 24 4.14 10.79 10.14
CA LEU A 24 3.42 9.53 10.24
C LEU A 24 2.39 9.60 11.38
N GLY A 25 1.12 9.48 11.03
CA GLY A 25 0.00 9.47 11.99
C GLY A 25 -0.43 8.07 12.39
N GLY A 26 -0.10 7.07 11.60
CA GLY A 26 -0.45 5.68 11.87
C GLY A 26 -0.23 4.77 10.69
N VAL A 27 -0.49 3.47 10.90
CA VAL A 27 -0.46 2.46 9.84
C VAL A 27 -1.69 1.57 9.98
N ALA A 28 -2.40 1.37 8.88
CA ALA A 28 -3.51 0.43 8.81
C ALA A 28 -3.02 -0.92 8.28
N PHE A 29 -3.56 -2.00 8.85
CA PHE A 29 -3.27 -3.38 8.44
C PHE A 29 -4.57 -4.17 8.25
N CYS A 30 -4.60 -4.98 7.22
CA CYS A 30 -5.67 -5.94 6.97
C CYS A 30 -5.07 -7.32 6.66
N ALA A 31 -5.49 -8.33 7.41
CA ALA A 31 -5.01 -9.70 7.23
C ALA A 31 -6.17 -10.71 7.22
N SER A 32 -7.41 -10.23 7.18
CA SER A 32 -8.63 -11.02 7.04
C SER A 32 -9.74 -10.16 6.46
N GLN A 33 -10.76 -10.80 5.91
CA GLN A 33 -11.93 -10.07 5.38
C GLN A 33 -12.79 -9.40 6.44
N GLU A 34 -12.66 -9.83 7.68
CA GLU A 34 -13.54 -9.41 8.77
C GLU A 34 -13.03 -8.20 9.53
N LYS A 35 -11.72 -7.91 9.44
CA LYS A 35 -11.10 -6.92 10.31
C LYS A 35 -9.94 -6.20 9.67
N THR A 36 -9.99 -4.88 9.74
CA THR A 36 -8.87 -3.97 9.48
C THR A 36 -8.57 -3.21 10.77
N ALA A 37 -7.30 -3.06 11.09
CA ALA A 37 -6.85 -2.33 12.26
C ALA A 37 -6.02 -1.13 11.85
N LEU A 38 -6.26 0.03 12.47
CA LEU A 38 -5.43 1.22 12.36
C LEU A 38 -4.73 1.46 13.69
N ILE A 39 -3.40 1.49 13.65
CA ILE A 39 -2.57 1.80 14.82
C ILE A 39 -2.08 3.23 14.66
N LEU A 40 -2.55 4.08 15.56
CA LEU A 40 -2.21 5.51 15.57
C LEU A 40 -0.98 5.79 16.44
N THR A 41 -0.12 6.68 15.98
CA THR A 41 0.93 7.26 16.83
C THR A 41 0.32 8.27 17.80
N GLY A 42 0.97 8.47 18.94
CA GLY A 42 0.54 9.39 19.99
C GLY A 42 0.39 8.69 21.33
N GLY A 43 0.33 9.47 22.40
CA GLY A 43 0.30 8.91 23.76
C GLY A 43 1.52 8.04 24.04
N GLU A 44 1.29 6.78 24.35
CA GLU A 44 2.36 5.81 24.64
C GLU A 44 2.95 5.14 23.37
N ILE A 45 2.33 5.35 22.21
CA ILE A 45 2.79 4.74 20.94
C ILE A 45 3.62 5.75 20.16
N SER A 46 4.94 5.59 20.21
CA SER A 46 5.85 6.41 19.41
C SER A 46 5.88 5.94 17.93
N ALA A 47 6.26 6.84 17.03
CA ALA A 47 6.49 6.49 15.64
C ALA A 47 7.59 5.41 15.50
N GLU A 48 8.65 5.49 16.31
CA GLU A 48 9.74 4.49 16.31
C GLU A 48 9.24 3.10 16.70
N TRP A 49 8.43 3.00 17.75
CA TRP A 49 7.84 1.73 18.16
C TRP A 49 6.94 1.15 17.07
N LEU A 50 6.09 2.00 16.47
CA LEU A 50 5.20 1.57 15.39
C LEU A 50 5.98 1.06 14.18
N LEU A 51 7.04 1.77 13.76
CA LEU A 51 7.88 1.34 12.64
C LEU A 51 8.58 0.02 12.93
N GLU A 52 9.00 -0.23 14.16
CA GLU A 52 9.55 -1.54 14.57
C GLU A 52 8.51 -2.67 14.41
N GLN A 53 7.26 -2.43 14.80
CA GLN A 53 6.19 -3.40 14.61
C GLN A 53 5.90 -3.64 13.12
N VAL A 54 5.89 -2.57 12.32
CA VAL A 54 5.73 -2.67 10.86
C VAL A 54 6.84 -3.53 10.26
N SER A 55 8.08 -3.29 10.65
CA SER A 55 9.24 -4.09 10.21
C SER A 55 9.03 -5.58 10.48
N GLN A 56 8.61 -5.93 11.68
CA GLN A 56 8.35 -7.33 12.04
C GLN A 56 7.20 -7.96 11.24
N ILE A 57 6.10 -7.23 11.05
CA ILE A 57 4.95 -7.68 10.28
C ILE A 57 5.34 -7.88 8.82
N GLN A 58 6.02 -6.90 8.23
CA GLN A 58 6.45 -6.93 6.84
C GLN A 58 7.39 -8.10 6.57
N ARG A 59 8.37 -8.31 7.44
CA ARG A 59 9.34 -9.39 7.31
C ARG A 59 8.69 -10.78 7.40
N LYS A 60 7.68 -10.95 8.24
CA LYS A 60 6.99 -12.23 8.50
C LYS A 60 5.80 -12.49 7.59
N ALA A 61 5.30 -11.51 6.88
CA ALA A 61 4.18 -11.67 5.97
C ALA A 61 4.54 -12.63 4.83
N GLY A 62 3.61 -13.47 4.42
CA GLY A 62 3.77 -14.26 3.21
C GLY A 62 3.75 -13.39 1.96
N GLN A 63 2.83 -12.42 1.94
CA GLN A 63 2.76 -11.33 0.96
C GLN A 63 2.40 -10.04 1.68
N PHE A 64 3.15 -8.99 1.42
CA PHE A 64 2.91 -7.65 1.94
C PHE A 64 2.44 -6.76 0.80
N VAL A 65 1.16 -6.40 0.83
CA VAL A 65 0.46 -5.72 -0.27
C VAL A 65 0.21 -4.27 0.08
N VAL A 66 0.64 -3.38 -0.80
CA VAL A 66 0.45 -1.93 -0.64
C VAL A 66 0.07 -1.31 -1.98
N PHE A 67 -0.41 -0.08 -1.93
CA PHE A 67 -0.53 0.80 -3.10
C PHE A 67 0.66 1.75 -3.15
N ASP A 68 1.24 1.92 -4.33
CA ASP A 68 2.38 2.81 -4.55
C ASP A 68 3.56 2.51 -3.63
N LEU A 69 4.13 1.32 -3.81
CA LEU A 69 5.23 0.81 -2.98
C LEU A 69 6.41 1.77 -2.90
N LYS A 70 6.73 2.49 -3.97
CA LYS A 70 7.83 3.45 -3.97
C LYS A 70 7.65 4.53 -2.89
N ASN A 71 6.44 5.07 -2.77
CA ASN A 71 6.13 6.04 -1.71
C ASN A 71 6.04 5.38 -0.33
N VAL A 72 5.57 4.13 -0.25
CA VAL A 72 5.53 3.38 1.02
C VAL A 72 6.94 3.12 1.56
N ILE A 73 7.91 2.80 0.72
CA ILE A 73 9.32 2.58 1.13
C ILE A 73 9.89 3.83 1.80
N ALA A 74 9.50 5.02 1.37
CA ALA A 74 9.92 6.27 1.98
C ALA A 74 9.41 6.47 3.42
N GLU A 75 8.32 5.81 3.79
CA GLU A 75 7.61 5.97 5.06
C GLU A 75 7.76 4.77 6.00
N LEU A 76 7.82 3.56 5.45
CA LEU A 76 7.82 2.32 6.21
C LEU A 76 9.07 1.47 5.93
N PRO A 77 9.59 0.76 6.94
CA PRO A 77 10.71 -0.15 6.74
C PRO A 77 10.28 -1.37 5.93
N ILE A 78 10.87 -1.56 4.76
CA ILE A 78 10.69 -2.74 3.91
C ILE A 78 11.99 -3.53 3.91
N GLU A 79 12.04 -4.58 4.71
CA GLU A 79 13.24 -5.42 4.86
C GLU A 79 13.21 -6.64 3.93
N ASN A 80 12.04 -7.23 3.73
CA ASN A 80 11.85 -8.36 2.83
C ASN A 80 11.24 -7.88 1.50
N ARG A 81 12.09 -7.61 0.52
CA ARG A 81 11.64 -7.16 -0.81
C ARG A 81 10.87 -8.25 -1.57
N ALA A 82 11.22 -9.51 -1.33
CA ALA A 82 10.66 -10.65 -2.06
C ALA A 82 9.17 -10.90 -1.77
N ASN A 83 8.65 -10.45 -0.63
CA ASN A 83 7.24 -10.62 -0.28
C ASN A 83 6.34 -9.44 -0.65
N CYS A 84 6.90 -8.38 -1.23
CA CYS A 84 6.14 -7.18 -1.58
C CYS A 84 5.30 -7.39 -2.84
N PHE A 85 4.09 -6.85 -2.81
CA PHE A 85 3.18 -6.78 -3.94
C PHE A 85 2.63 -5.36 -4.05
N ASP A 86 2.93 -4.67 -5.15
CA ASP A 86 2.42 -3.33 -5.41
C ASP A 86 1.13 -3.41 -6.25
N ALA A 87 -0.01 -3.14 -5.60
CA ALA A 87 -1.31 -3.18 -6.26
C ALA A 87 -1.46 -2.10 -7.33
N THR A 88 -0.77 -0.96 -7.20
CA THR A 88 -0.75 0.10 -8.21
C THR A 88 -0.06 -0.37 -9.49
N VAL A 89 1.10 -1.01 -9.36
CA VAL A 89 1.83 -1.57 -10.52
C VAL A 89 1.02 -2.68 -11.19
N ALA A 90 0.41 -3.56 -10.41
CA ALA A 90 -0.46 -4.61 -10.95
C ALA A 90 -1.63 -4.03 -11.76
N ALA A 91 -2.31 -3.02 -11.22
CA ALA A 91 -3.42 -2.35 -11.91
C ALA A 91 -2.96 -1.63 -13.19
N TYR A 92 -1.77 -1.01 -13.15
CA TYR A 92 -1.17 -0.38 -14.33
C TYR A 92 -0.93 -1.40 -15.45
N LEU A 93 -0.34 -2.54 -15.16
CA LEU A 93 -0.07 -3.59 -16.17
C LEU A 93 -1.36 -4.13 -16.78
N LEU A 94 -2.45 -4.19 -16.02
CA LEU A 94 -3.75 -4.67 -16.51
C LEU A 94 -4.47 -3.64 -17.39
N ASN A 95 -4.22 -2.35 -17.19
CA ASN A 95 -4.81 -1.27 -17.98
C ASN A 95 -3.90 -0.05 -18.03
N PRO A 96 -2.88 -0.02 -18.91
CA PRO A 96 -1.87 1.04 -18.93
C PRO A 96 -2.35 2.38 -19.49
N LEU A 97 -3.61 2.46 -19.94
CA LEU A 97 -4.15 3.67 -20.58
C LEU A 97 -4.81 4.63 -19.60
N LYS A 98 -4.93 4.29 -18.33
CA LYS A 98 -5.51 5.16 -17.30
C LYS A 98 -4.49 6.21 -16.85
N SER A 99 -4.99 7.34 -16.38
CA SER A 99 -4.16 8.43 -15.87
C SER A 99 -3.65 8.18 -14.45
N ASP A 100 -4.39 7.42 -13.65
CA ASP A 100 -4.03 7.06 -12.28
C ASP A 100 -4.57 5.68 -11.88
N TYR A 101 -4.12 5.17 -10.75
CA TYR A 101 -4.42 3.84 -10.26
C TYR A 101 -4.63 3.86 -8.74
N MET A 102 -5.56 4.71 -8.32
CA MET A 102 -5.91 4.87 -6.90
C MET A 102 -6.60 3.63 -6.35
N TYR A 103 -6.54 3.44 -5.02
CA TYR A 103 -7.16 2.27 -4.41
C TYR A 103 -8.69 2.23 -4.62
N GLU A 104 -9.34 3.38 -4.73
CA GLU A 104 -10.78 3.49 -5.01
C GLU A 104 -11.14 2.86 -6.35
N ASP A 105 -10.32 3.09 -7.38
CA ASP A 105 -10.51 2.49 -8.71
C ASP A 105 -10.33 0.98 -8.65
N VAL A 106 -9.30 0.51 -7.97
CA VAL A 106 -9.03 -0.92 -7.81
C VAL A 106 -10.15 -1.60 -7.01
N ALA A 107 -10.66 -0.97 -5.95
CA ALA A 107 -11.79 -1.47 -5.18
C ALA A 107 -13.03 -1.65 -6.06
N ARG A 108 -13.33 -0.65 -6.90
CA ARG A 108 -14.47 -0.71 -7.83
C ARG A 108 -14.28 -1.78 -8.90
N GLU A 109 -13.13 -1.80 -9.56
CA GLU A 109 -12.87 -2.66 -10.72
C GLU A 109 -12.62 -4.12 -10.34
N GLN A 110 -11.96 -4.38 -9.23
CA GLN A 110 -11.58 -5.74 -8.82
C GLN A 110 -12.53 -6.36 -7.81
N LEU A 111 -13.18 -5.54 -6.98
CA LEU A 111 -14.00 -6.01 -5.86
C LEU A 111 -15.48 -5.62 -5.99
N GLY A 112 -15.83 -4.76 -6.95
CA GLY A 112 -17.19 -4.23 -7.08
C GLY A 112 -17.61 -3.34 -5.91
N LEU A 113 -16.66 -2.75 -5.19
CA LEU A 113 -16.91 -1.91 -4.02
C LEU A 113 -16.85 -0.44 -4.39
N MET A 114 -17.81 0.32 -3.88
CA MET A 114 -17.81 1.78 -3.95
C MET A 114 -17.28 2.34 -2.62
N ILE A 115 -16.22 3.12 -2.72
CA ILE A 115 -15.59 3.75 -1.55
C ILE A 115 -16.23 5.11 -1.30
N ASP A 116 -16.53 5.42 -0.05
CA ASP A 116 -17.00 6.73 0.35
C ASP A 116 -15.87 7.75 0.28
N GLU A 117 -15.88 8.58 -0.76
CA GLU A 117 -14.87 9.62 -0.98
C GLU A 117 -14.88 10.71 0.09
N LYS A 118 -15.97 10.81 0.87
CA LYS A 118 -16.11 11.79 1.96
C LYS A 118 -15.64 11.25 3.31
N ALA A 119 -15.22 10.00 3.39
CA ALA A 119 -14.66 9.42 4.61
C ALA A 119 -13.44 10.22 5.07
N ASP A 120 -13.22 10.25 6.38
CA ASP A 120 -12.01 10.88 6.94
C ASP A 120 -10.73 10.12 6.58
N GLY A 121 -9.57 10.73 6.82
CA GLY A 121 -8.28 10.14 6.45
C GLY A 121 -7.98 8.82 7.14
N ARG A 122 -8.41 8.64 8.38
CA ARG A 122 -8.23 7.38 9.14
C ARG A 122 -9.05 6.26 8.53
N THR A 123 -10.31 6.52 8.21
CA THR A 123 -11.19 5.57 7.54
C THR A 123 -10.67 5.21 6.15
N LYS A 124 -10.20 6.21 5.39
CA LYS A 124 -9.58 5.98 4.07
C LYS A 124 -8.35 5.09 4.13
N ALA A 125 -7.48 5.26 5.14
CA ALA A 125 -6.34 4.38 5.33
C ALA A 125 -6.78 2.92 5.58
N CYS A 126 -7.84 2.71 6.35
CA CYS A 126 -8.43 1.38 6.56
C CYS A 126 -9.01 0.80 5.27
N TYR A 127 -9.68 1.61 4.46
CA TYR A 127 -10.19 1.17 3.15
C TYR A 127 -9.05 0.78 2.20
N GLU A 128 -7.98 1.55 2.18
CA GLU A 128 -6.81 1.26 1.35
C GLU A 128 -6.13 -0.06 1.76
N ALA A 129 -5.90 -0.27 3.06
CA ALA A 129 -5.32 -1.51 3.58
C ALA A 129 -6.22 -2.73 3.28
N TYR A 130 -7.53 -2.58 3.45
CA TYR A 130 -8.48 -3.63 3.09
C TYR A 130 -8.47 -3.93 1.59
N THR A 131 -8.47 -2.90 0.75
CA THR A 131 -8.44 -3.05 -0.71
C THR A 131 -7.15 -3.74 -1.15
N ALA A 132 -6.00 -3.35 -0.59
CA ALA A 132 -4.73 -4.01 -0.85
C ALA A 132 -4.78 -5.51 -0.53
N PHE A 133 -5.32 -5.85 0.63
CA PHE A 133 -5.51 -7.25 1.04
C PHE A 133 -6.47 -8.01 0.12
N ALA A 134 -7.66 -7.47 -0.11
CA ALA A 134 -8.73 -8.16 -0.84
C ALA A 134 -8.50 -8.24 -2.35
N ALA A 135 -7.84 -7.24 -2.94
CA ALA A 135 -7.58 -7.20 -4.37
C ALA A 135 -6.35 -7.99 -4.81
N LYS A 136 -5.51 -8.44 -3.88
CA LYS A 136 -4.26 -9.17 -4.21
C LYS A 136 -4.53 -10.38 -5.07
N GLU A 137 -5.42 -11.25 -4.67
CA GLU A 137 -5.74 -12.48 -5.42
C GLU A 137 -6.40 -12.19 -6.77
N PRO A 138 -7.44 -11.35 -6.89
CA PRO A 138 -7.98 -10.97 -8.20
C PRO A 138 -6.95 -10.35 -9.13
N LEU A 139 -6.09 -9.46 -8.65
CA LEU A 139 -5.05 -8.82 -9.47
C LEU A 139 -4.03 -9.86 -9.97
N GLU A 140 -3.54 -10.73 -9.09
CA GLU A 140 -2.61 -11.80 -9.46
C GLU A 140 -3.21 -12.74 -10.51
N ASN A 141 -4.45 -13.18 -10.31
CA ASN A 141 -5.13 -14.06 -11.26
C ASN A 141 -5.27 -13.41 -12.64
N ARG A 142 -5.63 -12.12 -12.68
CA ARG A 142 -5.74 -11.38 -13.95
C ARG A 142 -4.38 -11.18 -14.61
N LEU A 143 -3.33 -10.93 -13.85
CA LEU A 143 -1.96 -10.84 -14.39
C LEU A 143 -1.53 -12.15 -15.02
N LYS A 144 -1.89 -13.28 -14.41
CA LYS A 144 -1.62 -14.62 -14.96
C LYS A 144 -2.45 -14.87 -16.23
N ASP A 145 -3.73 -14.54 -16.22
CA ASP A 145 -4.62 -14.72 -17.37
C ASP A 145 -4.19 -13.88 -18.58
N THR A 146 -3.67 -12.69 -18.36
CA THR A 146 -3.14 -11.82 -19.42
C THR A 146 -1.68 -12.06 -19.76
N LYS A 147 -1.05 -13.07 -19.16
CA LYS A 147 0.37 -13.42 -19.33
C LYS A 147 1.34 -12.32 -18.94
N SER A 148 0.93 -11.46 -18.00
CA SER A 148 1.73 -10.34 -17.48
C SER A 148 2.39 -10.66 -16.14
N TRP A 149 2.16 -11.82 -15.56
CA TRP A 149 2.67 -12.18 -14.25
C TRP A 149 4.20 -12.17 -14.18
N GLU A 150 4.87 -12.79 -15.17
CA GLU A 150 6.33 -12.83 -15.20
C GLU A 150 6.95 -11.44 -15.34
N LEU A 151 6.32 -10.59 -16.15
CA LEU A 151 6.74 -9.17 -16.26
C LEU A 151 6.60 -8.45 -14.92
N PHE A 152 5.47 -8.63 -14.24
CA PHE A 152 5.23 -8.04 -12.93
C PHE A 152 6.27 -8.51 -11.91
N GLU A 153 6.44 -9.83 -11.75
CA GLU A 153 7.26 -10.40 -10.70
C GLU A 153 8.77 -10.17 -10.93
N ASN A 154 9.23 -10.34 -12.17
CA ASN A 154 10.67 -10.38 -12.48
C ASN A 154 11.24 -9.03 -12.95
N ILE A 155 10.40 -8.10 -13.40
CA ILE A 155 10.85 -6.82 -13.95
C ILE A 155 10.25 -5.64 -13.18
N GLU A 156 8.92 -5.53 -13.13
CA GLU A 156 8.26 -4.36 -12.56
C GLU A 156 8.48 -4.24 -11.05
N MET A 157 8.33 -5.32 -10.29
CA MET A 157 8.53 -5.28 -8.84
C MET A 157 9.98 -4.95 -8.45
N PRO A 158 11.01 -5.60 -9.02
CA PRO A 158 12.40 -5.18 -8.77
C PRO A 158 12.69 -3.73 -9.18
N LEU A 159 12.07 -3.25 -10.26
CA LEU A 159 12.25 -1.89 -10.77
C LEU A 159 11.76 -0.83 -9.77
N VAL A 160 10.72 -1.10 -9.01
CA VAL A 160 10.24 -0.18 -7.96
C VAL A 160 11.36 0.19 -6.98
N PHE A 161 12.11 -0.81 -6.51
CA PHE A 161 13.23 -0.60 -5.58
C PHE A 161 14.39 0.12 -6.24
N THR A 162 14.70 -0.22 -7.48
CA THR A 162 15.75 0.46 -8.25
C THR A 162 15.43 1.94 -8.44
N LEU A 163 14.21 2.26 -8.82
CA LEU A 163 13.77 3.65 -9.00
C LEU A 163 13.83 4.43 -7.69
N TYR A 164 13.41 3.82 -6.59
CA TYR A 164 13.51 4.45 -5.28
C TYR A 164 14.97 4.75 -4.91
N GLU A 165 15.87 3.79 -5.08
CA GLU A 165 17.30 3.97 -4.79
C GLU A 165 17.93 5.05 -5.67
N MET A 166 17.56 5.11 -6.95
CA MET A 166 18.04 6.16 -7.86
C MET A 166 17.59 7.56 -7.42
N GLU A 167 16.35 7.71 -6.99
CA GLU A 167 15.83 8.98 -6.47
C GLU A 167 16.54 9.42 -5.19
N GLN A 168 16.95 8.49 -4.32
CA GLN A 168 17.70 8.80 -3.11
C GLN A 168 19.13 9.23 -3.40
N ASN A 169 19.73 8.73 -4.46
CA ASN A 169 21.13 8.97 -4.82
C ASN A 169 21.33 10.11 -5.83
N GLY A 170 20.29 10.59 -6.44
CA GLY A 170 20.31 11.59 -7.49
C GLY A 170 19.82 12.91 -7.12
#